data_7b289af7c8fdb4f6b9657533533fb579
#
_entry.id   7b289af7c8fdb4f6b9657533533fb579
#
_cell.length_a   1.000
_cell.length_b   1.000
_cell.length_c   1.000
_cell.angle_alpha   90.00
_cell.angle_beta   90.00
_cell.angle_gamma   90.00
#
_symmetry.space_group_name_H-M   'P 1'
#
loop_
_entity.id
_entity.type
_entity.pdbx_description
1 polymer ?
#
loop_
_entity_poly.entity_id
_entity_poly.type
_entity_poly.pdbx_seq_one_letter_code
_entity_poly.pdbx_strand_id
1 'polypeptide(L)'
;ADDSPDAFPKAVNALLDSPRFGERWGRHWLDVARYADTTGGGRNIAFPNAPRYREYVIHSYNEDKPFHRFAKEQIAGDLLHSSSDEEFNENLTGTGFLALGPHNYELQDKALLRMEVVDEQISAVGRTFLGVTMGCARCHDHPFDPFPTAEYYSLAGIFRSTESFKISNVANFIERNLRDKNKEMRVEHVVKLKDLEKELKKAENDLKKAGGKLASEKNGAKNLDPSKLEGIVVDDGKAKLVGEWTSSTHSPGFVGSRYVH
;
A
#
# COMPACT_ATOMS: atom_id res chain seq x y z
N ALA A 1 -25.91 29.35 12.96
CA ALA A 1 -24.92 29.33 14.05
C ALA A 1 -25.65 28.94 15.33
N ASP A 2 -25.03 28.17 16.21
CA ASP A 2 -25.55 27.84 17.55
C ASP A 2 -24.97 28.89 18.51
N ASP A 3 -25.81 29.79 19.05
CA ASP A 3 -25.42 30.86 19.95
C ASP A 3 -25.59 30.45 21.43
N SER A 4 -25.82 29.16 21.72
CA SER A 4 -25.95 28.65 23.08
C SER A 4 -24.61 28.67 23.83
N PRO A 5 -24.60 28.80 25.17
CA PRO A 5 -23.36 28.71 25.98
C PRO A 5 -22.55 27.42 25.74
N ASP A 6 -23.23 26.35 25.29
CA ASP A 6 -22.65 25.02 25.04
C ASP A 6 -22.26 24.81 23.58
N ALA A 7 -22.36 25.81 22.72
CA ALA A 7 -22.09 25.68 21.28
C ALA A 7 -20.68 25.13 21.00
N PHE A 8 -19.67 25.66 21.72
CA PHE A 8 -18.29 25.22 21.55
C PHE A 8 -18.05 23.77 22.04
N PRO A 9 -18.45 23.39 23.28
CA PRO A 9 -18.37 21.99 23.70
C PRO A 9 -19.10 21.02 22.79
N LYS A 10 -20.30 21.37 22.28
CA LYS A 10 -21.04 20.55 21.32
C LYS A 10 -20.27 20.36 20.03
N ALA A 11 -19.66 21.40 19.49
CA ALA A 11 -18.85 21.32 18.27
C ALA A 11 -17.60 20.43 18.48
N VAL A 12 -16.93 20.57 19.62
CA VAL A 12 -15.77 19.73 19.96
C VAL A 12 -16.17 18.25 20.06
N ASN A 13 -17.24 17.96 20.82
CA ASN A 13 -17.70 16.56 20.94
C ASN A 13 -18.13 15.97 19.59
N ALA A 14 -18.84 16.73 18.76
CA ALA A 14 -19.22 16.28 17.43
C ALA A 14 -18.02 15.95 16.53
N LEU A 15 -16.90 16.66 16.70
CA LEU A 15 -15.67 16.37 15.96
C LEU A 15 -14.94 15.14 16.54
N LEU A 16 -14.89 15.00 17.86
CA LEU A 16 -14.26 13.86 18.52
C LEU A 16 -15.04 12.56 18.27
N ASP A 17 -16.37 12.61 18.26
CA ASP A 17 -17.25 11.47 18.00
C ASP A 17 -17.31 11.09 16.50
N SER A 18 -16.72 11.91 15.64
CA SER A 18 -16.72 11.67 14.20
C SER A 18 -15.70 10.56 13.86
N PRO A 19 -16.07 9.55 13.04
CA PRO A 19 -15.11 8.57 12.53
C PRO A 19 -13.97 9.21 11.70
N ARG A 20 -14.15 10.43 11.25
CA ARG A 20 -13.12 11.24 10.57
C ARG A 20 -12.02 11.71 11.50
N PHE A 21 -12.24 11.67 12.82
CA PHE A 21 -11.20 12.00 13.81
C PHE A 21 -9.98 11.09 13.64
N GLY A 22 -10.19 9.77 13.62
CA GLY A 22 -9.13 8.79 13.44
C GLY A 22 -8.44 8.91 12.07
N GLU A 23 -9.19 9.17 10.99
CA GLU A 23 -8.60 9.41 9.66
C GLU A 23 -7.68 10.65 9.68
N ARG A 24 -8.12 11.73 10.32
CA ARG A 24 -7.37 12.99 10.37
C ARG A 24 -6.11 12.88 11.23
N TRP A 25 -6.24 12.30 12.43
CA TRP A 25 -5.15 12.21 13.40
C TRP A 25 -4.23 11.01 13.14
N GLY A 26 -4.80 9.90 12.69
CA GLY A 26 -4.03 8.72 12.28
C GLY A 26 -3.00 9.02 11.20
N ARG A 27 -3.27 10.01 10.33
CA ARG A 27 -2.28 10.45 9.33
C ARG A 27 -0.96 10.91 9.96
N HIS A 28 -1.01 11.67 11.07
CA HIS A 28 0.21 12.12 11.74
C HIS A 28 1.03 10.96 12.28
N TRP A 29 0.34 9.93 12.80
CA TRP A 29 1.00 8.69 13.20
C TRP A 29 1.60 7.95 12.01
N LEU A 30 0.86 7.82 10.93
CA LEU A 30 1.32 7.13 9.72
C LEU A 30 2.56 7.80 9.11
N ASP A 31 2.66 9.12 9.17
CA ASP A 31 3.85 9.86 8.74
C ASP A 31 5.08 9.47 9.61
N VAL A 32 4.91 9.41 10.92
CA VAL A 32 5.99 9.00 11.85
C VAL A 32 6.31 7.52 11.72
N ALA A 33 5.29 6.69 11.51
CA ALA A 33 5.43 5.25 11.26
C ALA A 33 6.03 4.93 9.88
N ARG A 34 6.34 5.93 9.05
CA ARG A 34 6.89 5.79 7.68
C ARG A 34 5.99 4.93 6.79
N TYR A 35 4.66 5.03 6.99
CA TYR A 35 3.69 4.25 6.25
C TYR A 35 3.84 4.46 4.75
N ALA A 36 3.94 3.36 4.03
CA ALA A 36 3.85 3.32 2.57
C ALA A 36 3.22 2.00 2.13
N ASP A 37 2.62 1.99 0.95
CA ASP A 37 2.05 0.78 0.35
C ASP A 37 3.12 -0.09 -0.34
N THR A 38 4.38 0.36 -0.33
CA THR A 38 5.51 -0.32 -0.97
C THR A 38 6.82 -0.08 -0.21
N THR A 39 7.84 -0.90 -0.48
CA THR A 39 9.14 -0.88 0.22
C THR A 39 9.97 0.39 0.00
N GLY A 40 9.70 1.18 -1.04
CA GLY A 40 10.39 2.45 -1.30
C GLY A 40 11.88 2.37 -1.65
N GLY A 41 12.54 1.23 -1.47
CA GLY A 41 13.97 1.04 -1.71
C GLY A 41 14.24 -0.01 -2.79
N GLY A 42 15.23 0.22 -3.68
CA GLY A 42 15.57 -0.70 -4.76
C GLY A 42 14.39 -1.01 -5.66
N ARG A 43 14.09 -2.28 -5.88
CA ARG A 43 12.85 -2.70 -6.53
C ARG A 43 11.67 -2.44 -5.59
N ASN A 44 10.71 -1.70 -6.09
CA ASN A 44 9.52 -1.35 -5.34
C ASN A 44 8.59 -2.57 -5.18
N ILE A 45 8.56 -3.17 -3.99
CA ILE A 45 7.74 -4.34 -3.69
C ILE A 45 6.51 -3.87 -2.91
N ALA A 46 5.32 -4.28 -3.35
CA ALA A 46 4.07 -3.93 -2.67
C ALA A 46 3.97 -4.58 -1.28
N PHE A 47 3.39 -3.85 -0.34
CA PHE A 47 2.98 -4.33 0.98
C PHE A 47 1.46 -4.60 0.98
N PRO A 48 0.98 -5.78 0.60
CA PRO A 48 -0.45 -6.04 0.42
C PRO A 48 -1.26 -5.91 1.72
N ASN A 49 -0.59 -6.03 2.86
CA ASN A 49 -1.20 -5.91 4.19
C ASN A 49 -1.04 -4.53 4.84
N ALA A 50 -0.33 -3.58 4.21
CA ALA A 50 -0.17 -2.22 4.74
C ALA A 50 -1.52 -1.52 5.05
N PRO A 51 -2.57 -1.62 4.21
CA PRO A 51 -3.87 -1.03 4.52
C PRO A 51 -4.46 -1.51 5.85
N ARG A 52 -4.17 -2.74 6.29
CA ARG A 52 -4.64 -3.24 7.61
C ARG A 52 -4.02 -2.47 8.76
N TYR A 53 -2.73 -2.14 8.66
CA TYR A 53 -2.06 -1.32 9.66
C TYR A 53 -2.63 0.10 9.69
N ARG A 54 -2.91 0.69 8.54
CA ARG A 54 -3.57 2.01 8.47
C ARG A 54 -4.95 1.99 9.15
N GLU A 55 -5.78 1.00 8.84
CA GLU A 55 -7.11 0.86 9.44
C GLU A 55 -7.02 0.63 10.95
N TYR A 56 -6.05 -0.17 11.41
CA TYR A 56 -5.76 -0.36 12.83
C TYR A 56 -5.41 0.97 13.51
N VAL A 57 -4.57 1.81 12.90
CA VAL A 57 -4.23 3.13 13.44
C VAL A 57 -5.46 4.02 13.53
N ILE A 58 -6.25 4.12 12.47
CA ILE A 58 -7.48 4.92 12.44
C ILE A 58 -8.45 4.45 13.53
N HIS A 59 -8.66 3.16 13.66
CA HIS A 59 -9.53 2.57 14.68
C HIS A 59 -9.00 2.88 16.09
N SER A 60 -7.70 2.74 16.33
CA SER A 60 -7.09 3.03 17.63
C SER A 60 -7.31 4.48 18.08
N TYR A 61 -7.29 5.43 17.16
CA TYR A 61 -7.60 6.84 17.45
C TYR A 61 -9.09 7.06 17.73
N ASN A 62 -9.97 6.42 16.97
CA ASN A 62 -11.42 6.54 17.16
C ASN A 62 -11.91 5.91 18.47
N GLU A 63 -11.24 4.84 18.92
CA GLU A 63 -11.54 4.16 20.18
C GLU A 63 -10.81 4.77 21.38
N ASP A 64 -10.12 5.89 21.19
CA ASP A 64 -9.30 6.54 22.24
C ASP A 64 -8.39 5.54 22.97
N LYS A 65 -7.74 4.64 22.19
CA LYS A 65 -6.87 3.59 22.73
C LYS A 65 -5.77 4.21 23.59
N PRO A 66 -5.58 3.78 24.86
CA PRO A 66 -4.53 4.31 25.72
C PRO A 66 -3.15 4.22 25.05
N PHE A 67 -2.41 5.34 25.00
CA PHE A 67 -1.13 5.43 24.29
C PHE A 67 -0.11 4.36 24.71
N HIS A 68 -0.03 4.04 26.00
CA HIS A 68 0.87 2.98 26.48
C HIS A 68 0.52 1.60 25.94
N ARG A 69 -0.76 1.33 25.69
CA ARG A 69 -1.22 0.09 25.07
C ARG A 69 -0.88 0.10 23.59
N PHE A 70 -1.23 1.18 22.90
CA PHE A 70 -0.92 1.39 21.49
C PHE A 70 0.59 1.26 21.21
N ALA A 71 1.46 1.87 22.04
CA ALA A 71 2.91 1.78 21.91
C ALA A 71 3.43 0.34 22.08
N LYS A 72 2.91 -0.42 23.04
CA LYS A 72 3.29 -1.84 23.23
C LYS A 72 2.90 -2.68 22.02
N GLU A 73 1.73 -2.45 21.45
CA GLU A 73 1.26 -3.15 20.26
C GLU A 73 2.15 -2.88 19.05
N GLN A 74 2.69 -1.66 18.90
CA GLN A 74 3.60 -1.29 17.81
C GLN A 74 4.96 -2.03 17.89
N ILE A 75 5.44 -2.31 19.09
CA ILE A 75 6.79 -2.84 19.29
C ILE A 75 6.80 -4.35 19.49
N ALA A 76 5.82 -4.88 20.20
CA ALA A 76 5.79 -6.27 20.66
C ALA A 76 4.36 -6.83 20.74
N GLY A 77 3.47 -6.41 19.85
CA GLY A 77 2.06 -6.80 19.85
C GLY A 77 1.87 -8.31 19.74
N ASP A 78 2.70 -8.98 18.96
CA ASP A 78 2.67 -10.44 18.78
C ASP A 78 3.02 -11.23 20.06
N LEU A 79 3.66 -10.59 21.02
CA LEU A 79 4.04 -11.17 22.33
C LEU A 79 3.02 -10.85 23.43
N LEU A 80 2.04 -9.99 23.18
CA LEU A 80 1.04 -9.63 24.17
C LEU A 80 0.02 -10.74 24.37
N HIS A 81 -0.39 -10.92 25.64
CA HIS A 81 -1.53 -11.78 25.93
C HIS A 81 -2.80 -11.22 25.28
N SER A 82 -3.58 -12.07 24.66
CA SER A 82 -4.84 -11.72 24.01
C SER A 82 -5.96 -12.60 24.53
N SER A 83 -7.07 -11.99 24.92
CA SER A 83 -8.25 -12.66 25.44
C SER A 83 -9.18 -13.14 24.32
N SER A 84 -9.05 -12.58 23.12
CA SER A 84 -9.84 -12.93 21.94
C SER A 84 -9.00 -12.96 20.67
N ASP A 85 -9.57 -13.52 19.60
CA ASP A 85 -8.93 -13.53 18.28
C ASP A 85 -8.86 -12.11 17.69
N GLU A 86 -9.84 -11.28 17.96
CA GLU A 86 -9.88 -9.89 17.57
C GLU A 86 -8.72 -9.11 18.19
N GLU A 87 -8.55 -9.24 19.52
CA GLU A 87 -7.43 -8.62 20.23
C GLU A 87 -6.08 -9.14 19.76
N PHE A 88 -5.97 -10.46 19.50
CA PHE A 88 -4.76 -11.01 18.90
C PHE A 88 -4.46 -10.39 17.54
N ASN A 89 -5.48 -10.24 16.71
CA ASN A 89 -5.34 -9.68 15.37
C ASN A 89 -4.94 -8.20 15.39
N GLU A 90 -5.50 -7.42 16.30
CA GLU A 90 -5.10 -6.03 16.54
C GLU A 90 -3.65 -5.94 16.99
N ASN A 91 -3.28 -6.68 18.02
CA ASN A 91 -1.93 -6.74 18.57
C ASN A 91 -0.91 -7.10 17.48
N LEU A 92 -1.19 -8.13 16.69
CA LEU A 92 -0.34 -8.55 15.58
C LEU A 92 -0.25 -7.47 14.48
N THR A 93 -1.37 -6.82 14.17
CA THR A 93 -1.40 -5.77 13.14
C THR A 93 -0.57 -4.55 13.55
N GLY A 94 -0.56 -4.21 14.85
CA GLY A 94 0.26 -3.14 15.42
C GLY A 94 1.74 -3.32 15.11
N THR A 95 2.27 -4.55 15.11
CA THR A 95 3.69 -4.83 14.79
C THR A 95 4.10 -4.43 13.37
N GLY A 96 3.14 -4.13 12.49
CA GLY A 96 3.39 -3.56 11.17
C GLY A 96 4.25 -2.29 11.22
N PHE A 97 4.23 -1.54 12.31
CA PHE A 97 5.12 -0.41 12.56
C PHE A 97 6.60 -0.72 12.28
N LEU A 98 7.08 -1.88 12.70
CA LEU A 98 8.46 -2.31 12.52
C LEU A 98 8.75 -2.88 11.13
N ALA A 99 7.72 -3.20 10.35
CA ALA A 99 7.85 -3.83 9.03
C ALA A 99 7.73 -2.85 7.85
N LEU A 100 7.12 -1.67 8.07
CA LEU A 100 6.78 -0.71 7.01
C LEU A 100 7.93 0.23 6.58
N GLY A 101 9.13 0.07 7.13
CA GLY A 101 10.27 0.90 6.78
C GLY A 101 10.75 0.72 5.33
N PRO A 102 11.47 1.72 4.78
CA PRO A 102 12.05 1.62 3.46
C PRO A 102 13.25 0.68 3.46
N HIS A 103 13.19 -0.41 2.69
CA HIS A 103 14.24 -1.42 2.61
C HIS A 103 14.56 -1.82 1.18
N ASN A 104 15.85 -2.01 0.88
CA ASN A 104 16.29 -2.58 -0.38
C ASN A 104 16.43 -4.12 -0.25
N TYR A 105 15.33 -4.85 -0.42
CA TYR A 105 15.32 -6.31 -0.31
C TYR A 105 16.12 -7.05 -1.40
N GLU A 106 16.55 -6.34 -2.45
CA GLU A 106 17.43 -6.90 -3.49
C GLU A 106 18.92 -6.87 -3.10
N LEU A 107 19.29 -6.19 -2.02
CA LEU A 107 20.68 -6.14 -1.55
C LEU A 107 21.25 -7.53 -1.40
N GLN A 108 22.33 -7.82 -2.13
CA GLN A 108 22.92 -9.16 -2.18
C GLN A 108 23.68 -9.51 -0.91
N ASP A 109 24.33 -8.55 -0.28
CA ASP A 109 24.88 -8.72 1.06
C ASP A 109 23.73 -8.78 2.09
N LYS A 110 23.30 -10.02 2.40
CA LYS A 110 22.19 -10.26 3.31
C LYS A 110 22.52 -9.96 4.77
N ALA A 111 23.80 -9.99 5.14
CA ALA A 111 24.23 -9.57 6.48
C ALA A 111 24.10 -8.06 6.62
N LEU A 112 24.52 -7.31 5.62
CA LEU A 112 24.34 -5.86 5.55
C LEU A 112 22.85 -5.50 5.53
N LEU A 113 22.03 -6.13 4.69
CA LEU A 113 20.59 -5.91 4.65
C LEU A 113 19.95 -6.09 6.04
N ARG A 114 20.34 -7.15 6.76
CA ARG A 114 19.82 -7.38 8.10
C ARG A 114 20.19 -6.26 9.07
N MET A 115 21.41 -5.73 8.96
CA MET A 115 21.84 -4.61 9.80
C MET A 115 21.13 -3.31 9.43
N GLU A 116 20.87 -3.06 8.14
CA GLU A 116 20.09 -1.89 7.69
C GLU A 116 18.65 -1.93 8.18
N VAL A 117 18.01 -3.10 8.18
CA VAL A 117 16.66 -3.27 8.75
C VAL A 117 16.65 -2.99 10.25
N VAL A 118 17.63 -3.52 10.99
CA VAL A 118 17.77 -3.28 12.43
C VAL A 118 18.02 -1.79 12.73
N ASP A 119 18.91 -1.14 11.98
CA ASP A 119 19.22 0.28 12.14
C ASP A 119 17.98 1.15 11.89
N GLU A 120 17.19 0.81 10.86
CA GLU A 120 15.95 1.48 10.54
C GLU A 120 14.91 1.31 11.67
N GLN A 121 14.75 0.10 12.21
CA GLN A 121 13.85 -0.18 13.33
C GLN A 121 14.24 0.60 14.59
N ILE A 122 15.52 0.64 14.93
CA ILE A 122 16.03 1.46 16.05
C ILE A 122 15.74 2.94 15.82
N SER A 123 16.03 3.43 14.62
CA SER A 123 15.79 4.81 14.24
C SER A 123 14.32 5.19 14.29
N ALA A 124 13.45 4.26 13.86
CA ALA A 124 12.01 4.44 13.92
C ALA A 124 11.51 4.54 15.37
N VAL A 125 11.90 3.59 16.21
CA VAL A 125 11.53 3.57 17.64
C VAL A 125 12.04 4.83 18.34
N GLY A 126 13.31 5.19 18.12
CA GLY A 126 13.91 6.37 18.72
C GLY A 126 13.18 7.66 18.38
N ARG A 127 12.95 7.89 17.11
CA ARG A 127 12.24 9.12 16.66
C ARG A 127 10.78 9.15 17.11
N THR A 128 10.09 8.02 17.06
CA THR A 128 8.66 7.96 17.34
C THR A 128 8.33 8.06 18.82
N PHE A 129 9.06 7.32 19.67
CA PHE A 129 8.71 7.20 21.08
C PHE A 129 9.57 8.05 22.01
N LEU A 130 10.79 8.37 21.60
CA LEU A 130 11.76 9.10 22.43
C LEU A 130 12.13 10.48 21.87
N GLY A 131 11.81 10.76 20.61
CA GLY A 131 12.22 12.01 19.96
C GLY A 131 13.72 12.13 19.72
N VAL A 132 14.46 11.00 19.74
CA VAL A 132 15.92 10.93 19.62
C VAL A 132 16.34 10.29 18.29
N THR A 133 17.36 10.86 17.65
CA THR A 133 17.98 10.30 16.44
C THR A 133 19.00 9.22 16.81
N MET A 134 18.54 8.08 17.28
CA MET A 134 19.40 7.00 17.81
C MET A 134 20.46 6.48 16.83
N GLY A 135 20.22 6.63 15.51
CA GLY A 135 21.20 6.24 14.49
C GLY A 135 22.56 6.94 14.62
N CYS A 136 22.65 8.12 15.25
CA CYS A 136 23.91 8.80 15.53
C CYS A 136 24.80 7.96 16.48
N ALA A 137 24.17 7.27 17.42
CA ALA A 137 24.88 6.46 18.41
C ALA A 137 25.47 5.15 17.83
N ARG A 138 25.23 4.85 16.58
CA ARG A 138 25.88 3.70 15.88
C ARG A 138 27.40 3.82 15.82
N CYS A 139 27.93 5.07 15.73
CA CYS A 139 29.35 5.31 15.54
C CYS A 139 30.04 5.96 16.75
N HIS A 140 29.31 6.78 17.52
CA HIS A 140 29.80 7.51 18.68
C HIS A 140 28.63 7.79 19.64
N ASP A 141 28.91 8.11 20.88
CA ASP A 141 27.87 8.51 21.83
C ASP A 141 27.06 9.70 21.28
N HIS A 142 25.74 9.69 21.54
CA HIS A 142 24.88 10.74 21.01
C HIS A 142 25.33 12.12 21.53
N PRO A 143 25.48 13.13 20.67
CA PRO A 143 26.14 14.38 21.06
C PRO A 143 25.30 15.25 22.01
N PHE A 144 23.98 15.06 22.09
CA PHE A 144 23.08 15.91 22.88
C PHE A 144 22.29 15.10 23.91
N ASP A 145 21.89 13.90 23.59
CA ASP A 145 21.04 13.05 24.44
C ASP A 145 21.92 12.02 25.18
N PRO A 146 21.57 11.61 26.41
CA PRO A 146 22.31 10.62 27.18
C PRO A 146 22.11 9.20 26.62
N PHE A 147 22.48 9.01 25.38
CA PHE A 147 22.33 7.77 24.65
C PHE A 147 23.72 7.30 24.11
N PRO A 148 24.46 6.48 24.87
CA PRO A 148 25.76 6.01 24.46
C PRO A 148 25.69 4.94 23.36
N THR A 149 26.79 4.79 22.62
CA THR A 149 26.96 3.74 21.58
C THR A 149 26.61 2.34 22.10
N ALA A 150 26.95 2.03 23.35
CA ALA A 150 26.66 0.74 23.97
C ALA A 150 25.14 0.44 24.00
N GLU A 151 24.30 1.43 24.27
CA GLU A 151 22.84 1.25 24.26
C GLU A 151 22.29 1.04 22.86
N TYR A 152 22.85 1.71 21.84
CA TYR A 152 22.51 1.43 20.45
C TYR A 152 22.69 -0.08 20.13
N TYR A 153 23.84 -0.64 20.48
CA TYR A 153 24.12 -2.05 20.22
C TYR A 153 23.32 -3.00 21.11
N SER A 154 22.92 -2.58 22.30
CA SER A 154 21.98 -3.33 23.14
C SER A 154 20.61 -3.44 22.48
N LEU A 155 20.07 -2.34 21.94
CA LEU A 155 18.82 -2.35 21.15
C LEU A 155 18.98 -3.14 19.86
N ALA A 156 20.12 -3.01 19.17
CA ALA A 156 20.43 -3.81 17.98
C ALA A 156 20.39 -5.30 18.29
N GLY A 157 20.85 -5.73 19.47
CA GLY A 157 20.76 -7.11 19.95
C GLY A 157 19.30 -7.59 20.05
N ILE A 158 18.39 -6.74 20.56
CA ILE A 158 16.96 -7.05 20.66
C ILE A 158 16.36 -7.25 19.27
N PHE A 159 16.50 -6.29 18.35
CA PHE A 159 15.94 -6.38 17.01
C PHE A 159 16.61 -7.48 16.15
N ARG A 160 17.88 -7.78 16.37
CA ARG A 160 18.54 -8.91 15.71
C ARG A 160 18.05 -10.27 16.17
N SER A 161 17.52 -10.38 17.38
CA SER A 161 16.90 -11.61 17.89
C SER A 161 15.51 -11.85 17.33
N THR A 162 14.91 -10.84 16.66
CA THR A 162 13.62 -10.92 16.00
C THR A 162 13.80 -11.23 14.51
N GLU A 163 13.02 -12.17 14.00
CA GLU A 163 13.04 -12.49 12.57
C GLU A 163 12.00 -11.65 11.84
N SER A 164 12.45 -10.57 11.20
CA SER A 164 11.57 -9.58 10.54
C SER A 164 11.37 -9.87 9.05
N PHE A 165 12.29 -10.60 8.41
CA PHE A 165 12.21 -10.91 6.98
C PHE A 165 12.86 -12.25 6.63
N LYS A 166 12.40 -12.85 5.53
CA LYS A 166 12.96 -14.09 4.98
C LYS A 166 14.15 -13.78 4.09
N ILE A 167 15.26 -14.44 4.35
CA ILE A 167 16.45 -14.36 3.50
C ILE A 167 16.22 -15.22 2.26
N SER A 168 16.30 -14.58 1.08
CA SER A 168 16.23 -15.22 -0.23
C SER A 168 17.00 -14.36 -1.23
N ASN A 169 17.04 -14.72 -2.50
CA ASN A 169 17.68 -13.91 -3.54
C ASN A 169 17.12 -12.46 -3.54
N VAL A 170 15.79 -12.34 -3.56
CA VAL A 170 15.08 -11.10 -3.18
C VAL A 170 14.44 -11.39 -1.84
N ALA A 171 14.95 -10.76 -0.78
CA ALA A 171 14.38 -10.93 0.55
C ALA A 171 12.94 -10.40 0.58
N ASN A 172 12.15 -10.85 1.53
CA ASN A 172 10.78 -10.40 1.72
C ASN A 172 10.45 -10.41 3.21
N PHE A 173 9.50 -9.56 3.62
CA PHE A 173 8.99 -9.56 4.99
C PHE A 173 8.28 -10.88 5.33
N ILE A 174 8.17 -11.16 6.62
CA ILE A 174 7.45 -12.34 7.12
C ILE A 174 5.98 -12.01 7.24
N GLU A 175 5.16 -12.77 6.53
CA GLU A 175 3.71 -12.69 6.70
C GLU A 175 3.26 -13.57 7.86
N ARG A 176 2.41 -13.03 8.71
CA ARG A 176 1.73 -13.74 9.78
C ARG A 176 0.24 -13.81 9.49
N ASN A 177 -0.34 -14.99 9.73
CA ASN A 177 -1.77 -15.17 9.54
C ASN A 177 -2.53 -14.59 10.75
N LEU A 178 -3.54 -13.78 10.46
CA LEU A 178 -4.54 -13.42 11.45
C LEU A 178 -5.36 -14.66 11.84
N ARG A 179 -5.82 -14.70 13.08
CA ARG A 179 -6.78 -15.71 13.54
C ARG A 179 -8.14 -15.42 12.92
N ASP A 180 -8.78 -16.44 12.41
CA ASP A 180 -10.06 -16.29 11.70
C ASP A 180 -11.01 -17.40 12.13
N LYS A 181 -12.12 -17.00 12.74
CA LYS A 181 -13.24 -17.91 13.10
C LYS A 181 -13.88 -18.54 11.85
N ASN A 182 -13.71 -17.92 10.70
CA ASN A 182 -14.29 -18.36 9.43
C ASN A 182 -13.22 -18.92 8.45
N LYS A 183 -12.16 -19.52 8.97
CA LYS A 183 -11.06 -20.06 8.17
C LYS A 183 -11.54 -21.00 7.06
N GLU A 184 -12.53 -21.83 7.34
CA GLU A 184 -13.11 -22.77 6.37
C GLU A 184 -13.84 -22.03 5.24
N MET A 185 -14.66 -21.03 5.60
CA MET A 185 -15.38 -20.18 4.63
C MET A 185 -14.42 -19.37 3.75
N ARG A 186 -13.28 -18.93 4.30
CA ARG A 186 -12.22 -18.25 3.53
C ARG A 186 -11.50 -19.18 2.57
N VAL A 187 -11.22 -20.41 2.98
CA VAL A 187 -10.62 -21.41 2.10
C VAL A 187 -11.55 -21.67 0.91
N GLU A 188 -12.83 -21.82 1.16
CA GLU A 188 -13.85 -21.97 0.10
C GLU A 188 -13.91 -20.76 -0.83
N HIS A 189 -13.89 -19.52 -0.26
CA HIS A 189 -13.83 -18.30 -1.06
C HIS A 189 -12.55 -18.19 -1.91
N VAL A 190 -11.40 -18.54 -1.33
CA VAL A 190 -10.11 -18.52 -2.06
C VAL A 190 -10.11 -19.53 -3.21
N VAL A 191 -10.68 -20.71 -3.00
CA VAL A 191 -10.84 -21.72 -4.06
C VAL A 191 -11.74 -21.17 -5.15
N LYS A 192 -12.90 -20.61 -4.78
CA LYS A 192 -13.86 -20.03 -5.71
C LYS A 192 -13.26 -18.85 -6.51
N LEU A 193 -12.47 -18.00 -5.85
CA LEU A 193 -11.75 -16.90 -6.53
C LEU A 193 -10.77 -17.43 -7.57
N LYS A 194 -9.96 -18.45 -7.23
CA LYS A 194 -9.03 -19.06 -8.17
C LYS A 194 -9.74 -19.72 -9.37
N ASP A 195 -10.90 -20.30 -9.15
CA ASP A 195 -11.67 -20.88 -10.24
C ASP A 195 -12.28 -19.79 -11.14
N LEU A 196 -12.80 -18.70 -10.54
CA LEU A 196 -13.28 -17.53 -11.29
C LEU A 196 -12.16 -16.84 -12.07
N GLU A 197 -10.95 -16.72 -11.50
CA GLU A 197 -9.77 -16.21 -12.22
C GLU A 197 -9.39 -17.08 -13.42
N LYS A 198 -9.48 -18.41 -13.30
CA LYS A 198 -9.25 -19.32 -14.43
C LYS A 198 -10.32 -19.16 -15.51
N GLU A 199 -11.59 -19.04 -15.11
CA GLU A 199 -12.70 -18.81 -16.04
C GLU A 199 -12.54 -17.47 -16.76
N LEU A 200 -12.20 -16.40 -16.02
CA LEU A 200 -11.92 -15.07 -16.58
C LEU A 200 -10.80 -15.15 -17.63
N LYS A 201 -9.67 -15.77 -17.25
CA LYS A 201 -8.53 -15.93 -18.16
C LYS A 201 -8.86 -16.74 -19.41
N LYS A 202 -9.73 -17.75 -19.26
CA LYS A 202 -10.25 -18.52 -20.41
C LYS A 202 -11.13 -17.64 -21.29
N ALA A 203 -12.07 -16.91 -20.70
CA ALA A 203 -12.96 -16.00 -21.42
C ALA A 203 -12.19 -14.87 -22.14
N GLU A 204 -11.15 -14.31 -21.52
CA GLU A 204 -10.26 -13.33 -22.14
C GLU A 204 -9.51 -13.91 -23.34
N ASN A 205 -9.03 -15.14 -23.22
CA ASN A 205 -8.37 -15.83 -24.33
C ASN A 205 -9.34 -16.16 -25.47
N ASP A 206 -10.55 -16.57 -25.15
CA ASP A 206 -11.59 -16.84 -26.13
C ASP A 206 -12.04 -15.53 -26.82
N LEU A 207 -12.15 -14.44 -26.07
CA LEU A 207 -12.41 -13.10 -26.62
C LEU A 207 -11.27 -12.63 -27.56
N LYS A 208 -10.00 -12.84 -27.18
CA LYS A 208 -8.86 -12.53 -28.05
C LYS A 208 -8.88 -13.36 -29.32
N LYS A 209 -9.22 -14.65 -29.23
CA LYS A 209 -9.35 -15.53 -30.42
C LYS A 209 -10.53 -15.10 -31.32
N ALA A 210 -11.66 -14.75 -30.72
CA ALA A 210 -12.82 -14.23 -31.44
C ALA A 210 -12.52 -12.85 -32.07
N GLY A 211 -11.86 -11.96 -31.32
CA GLY A 211 -11.39 -10.68 -31.84
C GLY A 211 -10.37 -10.81 -32.97
N GLY A 212 -9.46 -11.80 -32.87
CA GLY A 212 -8.53 -12.13 -33.95
C GLY A 212 -9.25 -12.68 -35.21
N LYS A 213 -10.30 -13.48 -35.05
CA LYS A 213 -11.15 -13.92 -36.16
C LYS A 213 -11.90 -12.74 -36.78
N LEU A 214 -12.49 -11.86 -35.97
CA LEU A 214 -13.16 -10.63 -36.43
C LEU A 214 -12.20 -9.68 -37.12
N ALA A 215 -10.95 -9.58 -36.67
CA ALA A 215 -9.93 -8.77 -37.32
C ALA A 215 -9.46 -9.40 -38.64
N SER A 216 -9.42 -10.75 -38.75
CA SER A 216 -9.11 -11.44 -40.01
C SER A 216 -10.28 -11.35 -41.01
N GLU A 217 -11.52 -11.33 -40.53
CA GLU A 217 -12.69 -11.08 -41.36
C GLU A 217 -12.84 -9.61 -41.75
N LYS A 218 -12.41 -8.66 -40.87
CA LYS A 218 -12.38 -7.20 -41.14
C LYS A 218 -11.24 -6.75 -42.05
N ASN A 219 -10.21 -7.57 -42.30
CA ASN A 219 -9.25 -7.27 -43.36
C ASN A 219 -9.88 -7.29 -44.78
N GLY A 220 -11.17 -7.66 -44.88
CA GLY A 220 -12.03 -7.42 -46.02
C GLY A 220 -13.06 -6.26 -45.82
N ALA A 221 -13.12 -5.67 -44.63
CA ALA A 221 -14.06 -4.56 -44.37
C ALA A 221 -13.52 -3.29 -45.05
N LYS A 222 -14.17 -2.90 -46.14
CA LYS A 222 -13.97 -1.61 -46.80
C LYS A 222 -14.20 -0.50 -45.78
N ASN A 223 -13.34 0.51 -45.78
CA ASN A 223 -13.52 1.73 -45.02
C ASN A 223 -14.95 2.25 -45.25
N LEU A 224 -15.59 2.77 -44.20
CA LEU A 224 -16.94 3.32 -44.28
C LEU A 224 -16.92 4.51 -45.27
N ASP A 225 -17.77 4.42 -46.26
CA ASP A 225 -17.94 5.53 -47.23
C ASP A 225 -18.82 6.61 -46.58
N PRO A 226 -18.27 7.82 -46.34
CA PRO A 226 -19.00 8.90 -45.70
C PRO A 226 -20.29 9.28 -46.36
N SER A 227 -20.38 9.06 -47.69
CA SER A 227 -21.61 9.38 -48.47
C SER A 227 -22.79 8.44 -48.18
N LYS A 228 -22.54 7.30 -47.50
CA LYS A 228 -23.55 6.27 -47.20
C LYS A 228 -24.04 6.31 -45.76
N LEU A 229 -23.49 7.22 -44.93
CA LEU A 229 -23.86 7.36 -43.55
C LEU A 229 -24.98 8.37 -43.39
N GLU A 230 -26.02 8.00 -42.61
CA GLU A 230 -27.12 8.93 -42.26
C GLU A 230 -26.61 9.94 -41.21
N GLY A 231 -26.89 11.20 -41.41
CA GLY A 231 -26.52 12.31 -40.51
C GLY A 231 -25.42 13.23 -41.05
N ILE A 232 -24.89 14.06 -40.16
CA ILE A 232 -23.80 14.99 -40.52
C ILE A 232 -22.48 14.26 -40.22
N VAL A 233 -21.75 13.86 -41.23
CA VAL A 233 -20.44 13.25 -41.12
C VAL A 233 -19.38 14.23 -41.53
N VAL A 234 -18.47 14.60 -40.64
CA VAL A 234 -17.29 15.44 -40.92
C VAL A 234 -16.06 14.53 -41.02
N ASP A 235 -15.58 14.34 -42.22
CA ASP A 235 -14.34 13.62 -42.49
C ASP A 235 -13.16 14.56 -42.36
N ASP A 236 -12.09 14.13 -41.69
CA ASP A 236 -10.86 14.87 -41.45
C ASP A 236 -10.15 15.25 -42.78
N GLY A 237 -10.43 14.52 -43.87
CA GLY A 237 -9.96 14.86 -45.22
C GLY A 237 -10.43 16.22 -45.72
N LYS A 238 -11.51 16.79 -45.14
CA LYS A 238 -12.05 18.13 -45.44
C LYS A 238 -11.75 19.16 -44.36
N ALA A 239 -11.12 18.76 -43.25
CA ALA A 239 -10.78 19.66 -42.16
C ALA A 239 -9.58 20.55 -42.49
N LYS A 240 -9.62 21.81 -42.05
CA LYS A 240 -8.45 22.69 -42.09
C LYS A 240 -7.54 22.36 -40.91
N LEU A 241 -6.47 21.63 -41.20
CA LEU A 241 -5.49 21.27 -40.20
C LEU A 241 -4.59 22.47 -39.87
N VAL A 242 -4.35 22.69 -38.55
CA VAL A 242 -3.45 23.71 -38.03
C VAL A 242 -2.41 23.03 -37.17
N GLY A 243 -1.12 23.12 -37.52
CA GLY A 243 -0.03 22.42 -36.87
C GLY A 243 0.53 21.26 -37.69
N GLU A 244 1.47 20.51 -37.10
CA GLU A 244 2.05 19.32 -37.72
C GLU A 244 1.21 18.11 -37.43
N TRP A 245 0.58 17.53 -38.45
CA TRP A 245 -0.27 16.35 -38.34
C TRP A 245 0.21 15.24 -39.27
N THR A 246 0.24 14.02 -38.76
CA THR A 246 0.61 12.83 -39.54
C THR A 246 -0.63 12.13 -40.07
N SER A 247 -0.67 11.94 -41.39
CA SER A 247 -1.72 11.19 -42.06
C SER A 247 -1.43 9.70 -41.97
N SER A 248 -2.36 8.89 -41.57
CA SER A 248 -2.20 7.44 -41.41
C SER A 248 -3.40 6.65 -41.90
N THR A 249 -3.11 5.41 -42.35
CA THR A 249 -4.08 4.36 -42.66
C THR A 249 -3.83 3.10 -41.86
N HIS A 250 -2.96 3.20 -40.85
CA HIS A 250 -2.43 2.04 -40.12
C HIS A 250 -3.48 1.34 -39.25
N SER A 251 -4.41 2.09 -38.66
CA SER A 251 -5.48 1.53 -37.84
C SER A 251 -6.76 1.37 -38.65
N PRO A 252 -7.36 0.16 -38.77
CA PRO A 252 -8.59 -0.05 -39.51
C PRO A 252 -9.81 0.52 -38.77
N GLY A 253 -10.84 0.86 -39.51
CA GLY A 253 -12.13 1.29 -38.94
C GLY A 253 -12.37 2.79 -38.89
N PHE A 254 -11.55 3.60 -39.53
CA PHE A 254 -11.78 5.02 -39.74
C PHE A 254 -12.78 5.30 -40.86
N VAL A 255 -13.38 6.49 -40.87
CA VAL A 255 -14.29 6.97 -41.88
C VAL A 255 -13.48 7.69 -42.95
N GLY A 256 -13.73 7.35 -44.23
CA GLY A 256 -13.02 7.94 -45.35
C GLY A 256 -11.77 7.17 -45.80
N SER A 257 -10.77 7.87 -46.32
CA SER A 257 -9.55 7.28 -46.92
C SER A 257 -8.35 7.22 -45.98
N ARG A 258 -8.30 8.02 -44.94
CA ARG A 258 -7.21 8.18 -43.97
C ARG A 258 -7.71 8.83 -42.69
N TYR A 259 -6.92 8.80 -41.64
CA TYR A 259 -7.11 9.62 -40.43
C TYR A 259 -5.83 10.40 -40.14
N VAL A 260 -5.93 11.47 -39.33
CA VAL A 260 -4.79 12.27 -38.87
C VAL A 260 -4.64 12.18 -37.34
N HIS A 261 -3.43 12.23 -36.87
CA HIS A 261 -3.07 12.19 -35.45
C HIS A 261 -1.85 13.05 -35.15
#